data_41f96cd80c78ea912ee03fdd631bae07
#
_entry.id   41f96cd80c78ea912ee03fdd631bae07
#
_cell.length_a   1.000
_cell.length_b   1.000
_cell.length_c   1.000
_cell.angle_alpha   90.00
_cell.angle_beta   90.00
_cell.angle_gamma   90.00
#
_symmetry.space_group_name_H-M   'P 1'
#
loop_
_entity.id
_entity.type
_entity.pdbx_description
1 polymer ?
#
loop_
_entity_poly.entity_id
_entity_poly.type
_entity_poly.pdbx_seq_one_letter_code
_entity_poly.pdbx_strand_id
1 'polypeptide(L)'
;MNPWRGLGVLPREVWYVCLAILVNRAGTMVLPFLTLYLTIDRRLSVSFAGITLTVYGIGSILIAPLAGRLSDRLGALRIMKISLFVSGLLLFIYPFANNLASILTITAAWAIASEAFRPPSMSMIGDLAGAMHRKAAFALCRLAINVGMSIGPVVGGFLAMRSFKLLFYFDGSTTLLAALLLVALPWRIKSDAGSGPQNGESQIGLHAAKKSSALYSDVLKNRRFLYFLLAMIPVELVFFQPIAAMPLFLVRDLHFTEAGYGVLFAVNTVIIILVEVPLNMSMSSWSHRHALALGAALVGIGFGALVFVNGVVGAVATIVIWTFGEMILLPASAAYVSDVAPPEQSGAYMGLYTMGFSLAFAIGPWLGMQVMEALGPSAVWLGTFACGCITAIMMWLLPKRSNAVQQLEQNG
;
A
#
# COMPACT_ATOMS: atom_id res chain seq x y z
N MET A 1 -22.90 -14.03 -6.72
CA MET A 1 -22.35 -13.72 -8.08
C MET A 1 -20.94 -14.31 -8.15
N ASN A 2 -20.55 -14.95 -9.25
CA ASN A 2 -19.19 -15.47 -9.40
C ASN A 2 -18.23 -14.29 -9.64
N PRO A 3 -17.28 -13.96 -8.72
CA PRO A 3 -16.38 -12.83 -8.86
C PRO A 3 -15.39 -12.98 -10.04
N TRP A 4 -15.28 -14.19 -10.59
CA TRP A 4 -14.42 -14.53 -11.73
C TRP A 4 -15.13 -14.38 -13.10
N ARG A 5 -16.44 -14.01 -13.11
CA ARG A 5 -17.14 -13.68 -14.34
C ARG A 5 -16.51 -12.44 -14.98
N GLY A 6 -15.99 -12.61 -16.20
CA GLY A 6 -15.38 -11.52 -16.96
C GLY A 6 -13.86 -11.60 -17.13
N LEU A 7 -13.14 -12.51 -16.44
CA LEU A 7 -11.70 -12.66 -16.64
C LEU A 7 -11.36 -13.17 -18.03
N GLY A 8 -12.15 -14.09 -18.59
CA GLY A 8 -11.93 -14.66 -19.93
C GLY A 8 -12.13 -13.67 -21.09
N VAL A 9 -12.75 -12.50 -20.83
CA VAL A 9 -13.01 -11.46 -21.84
C VAL A 9 -11.92 -10.36 -21.80
N LEU A 10 -11.01 -10.38 -20.81
CA LEU A 10 -9.96 -9.38 -20.67
C LEU A 10 -8.94 -9.50 -21.81
N PRO A 11 -8.47 -8.36 -22.37
CA PRO A 11 -7.38 -8.33 -23.34
C PRO A 11 -6.12 -9.00 -22.80
N ARG A 12 -5.35 -9.64 -23.68
CA ARG A 12 -4.09 -10.34 -23.32
C ARG A 12 -3.09 -9.39 -22.66
N GLU A 13 -3.08 -8.15 -23.06
CA GLU A 13 -2.19 -7.10 -22.54
C GLU A 13 -2.45 -6.84 -21.04
N VAL A 14 -3.70 -6.94 -20.56
CA VAL A 14 -4.03 -6.86 -19.12
C VAL A 14 -3.36 -8.01 -18.36
N TRP A 15 -3.39 -9.23 -18.92
CA TRP A 15 -2.73 -10.39 -18.32
C TRP A 15 -1.21 -10.22 -18.29
N TYR A 16 -0.62 -9.58 -19.31
CA TYR A 16 0.82 -9.28 -19.35
C TYR A 16 1.24 -8.33 -18.23
N VAL A 17 0.46 -7.26 -18.02
CA VAL A 17 0.71 -6.33 -16.90
C VAL A 17 0.55 -7.05 -15.56
N CYS A 18 -0.52 -7.83 -15.39
CA CYS A 18 -0.77 -8.58 -14.15
C CYS A 18 0.30 -9.63 -13.88
N LEU A 19 0.83 -10.30 -14.91
CA LEU A 19 1.94 -11.24 -14.78
C LEU A 19 3.23 -10.53 -14.33
N ALA A 20 3.56 -9.39 -14.94
CA ALA A 20 4.71 -8.59 -14.52
C ALA A 20 4.57 -8.10 -13.06
N ILE A 21 3.36 -7.68 -12.66
CA ILE A 21 3.05 -7.33 -11.27
C ILE A 21 3.24 -8.54 -10.36
N LEU A 22 2.70 -9.70 -10.72
CA LEU A 22 2.83 -10.93 -9.93
C LEU A 22 4.31 -11.29 -9.69
N VAL A 23 5.12 -11.32 -10.76
CA VAL A 23 6.54 -11.65 -10.68
C VAL A 23 7.30 -10.63 -9.82
N ASN A 24 7.05 -9.34 -10.02
CA ASN A 24 7.65 -8.28 -9.21
C ASN A 24 7.25 -8.41 -7.73
N ARG A 25 5.96 -8.63 -7.43
CA ARG A 25 5.46 -8.74 -6.05
C ARG A 25 5.89 -10.05 -5.38
N ALA A 26 6.00 -11.15 -6.12
CA ALA A 26 6.56 -12.41 -5.61
C ALA A 26 8.05 -12.27 -5.24
N GLY A 27 8.74 -11.30 -5.81
CA GLY A 27 10.11 -10.94 -5.43
C GLY A 27 10.21 -9.92 -4.31
N THR A 28 9.14 -9.25 -3.91
CA THR A 28 9.20 -8.19 -2.88
C THR A 28 9.56 -8.78 -1.52
N MET A 29 10.86 -8.83 -1.23
CA MET A 29 11.44 -9.43 -0.02
C MET A 29 12.22 -8.39 0.79
N VAL A 30 12.88 -7.44 0.13
CA VAL A 30 13.76 -6.50 0.80
C VAL A 30 12.99 -5.63 1.78
N LEU A 31 11.86 -5.04 1.40
CA LEU A 31 11.12 -4.10 2.24
C LEU A 31 10.62 -4.72 3.56
N PRO A 32 10.01 -5.93 3.58
CA PRO A 32 9.61 -6.59 4.83
C PRO A 32 10.77 -6.93 5.77
N PHE A 33 11.95 -7.23 5.22
CA PHE A 33 13.13 -7.63 5.99
C PHE A 33 14.18 -6.52 6.16
N LEU A 34 13.92 -5.31 5.65
CA LEU A 34 14.88 -4.21 5.64
C LEU A 34 15.33 -3.82 7.06
N THR A 35 14.40 -3.79 8.02
CA THR A 35 14.71 -3.47 9.42
C THR A 35 15.60 -4.53 10.05
N LEU A 36 15.36 -5.82 9.77
CA LEU A 36 16.23 -6.92 10.24
C LEU A 36 17.61 -6.83 9.60
N TYR A 37 17.69 -6.61 8.29
CA TYR A 37 18.97 -6.41 7.60
C TYR A 37 19.78 -5.28 8.22
N LEU A 38 19.16 -4.10 8.43
CA LEU A 38 19.88 -2.94 8.97
C LEU A 38 20.32 -3.15 10.43
N THR A 39 19.49 -3.79 11.24
CA THR A 39 19.77 -3.92 12.69
C THR A 39 20.59 -5.18 13.02
N ILE A 40 20.34 -6.31 12.38
CA ILE A 40 21.02 -7.57 12.68
C ILE A 40 22.30 -7.72 11.84
N ASP A 41 22.20 -7.61 10.50
CA ASP A 41 23.35 -7.83 9.60
C ASP A 41 24.30 -6.63 9.60
N ARG A 42 23.74 -5.40 9.51
CA ARG A 42 24.54 -4.16 9.47
C ARG A 42 24.82 -3.56 10.86
N ARG A 43 24.22 -4.08 11.92
CA ARG A 43 24.35 -3.64 13.33
C ARG A 43 24.10 -2.15 13.54
N LEU A 44 23.19 -1.57 12.77
CA LEU A 44 22.76 -0.19 12.91
C LEU A 44 21.66 -0.06 13.98
N SER A 45 21.44 1.15 14.51
CA SER A 45 20.41 1.39 15.51
C SER A 45 18.99 1.17 14.94
N VAL A 46 18.08 0.85 15.82
CA VAL A 46 16.63 0.71 15.51
C VAL A 46 16.08 2.03 14.93
N SER A 47 16.49 3.16 15.53
CA SER A 47 16.15 4.50 15.06
C SER A 47 16.57 4.75 13.62
N PHE A 48 17.79 4.34 13.25
CA PHE A 48 18.30 4.50 11.89
C PHE A 48 17.50 3.64 10.87
N ALA A 49 17.11 2.42 11.25
CA ALA A 49 16.24 1.60 10.42
C ALA A 49 14.87 2.28 10.20
N GLY A 50 14.32 2.94 11.22
CA GLY A 50 13.12 3.76 11.11
C GLY A 50 13.30 4.94 10.14
N ILE A 51 14.40 5.68 10.25
CA ILE A 51 14.75 6.78 9.33
C ILE A 51 14.86 6.26 7.88
N THR A 52 15.44 5.08 7.68
CA THR A 52 15.58 4.48 6.35
C THR A 52 14.21 4.19 5.72
N LEU A 53 13.26 3.65 6.49
CA LEU A 53 11.88 3.44 6.02
C LEU A 53 11.16 4.76 5.75
N THR A 54 11.41 5.80 6.57
CA THR A 54 10.88 7.15 6.32
C THR A 54 11.39 7.72 5.00
N VAL A 55 12.68 7.58 4.71
CA VAL A 55 13.27 8.00 3.43
C VAL A 55 12.62 7.27 2.26
N TYR A 56 12.36 5.96 2.40
CA TYR A 56 11.59 5.21 1.40
C TYR A 56 10.18 5.79 1.24
N GLY A 57 9.45 6.03 2.34
CA GLY A 57 8.10 6.60 2.32
C GLY A 57 8.05 7.98 1.68
N ILE A 58 8.99 8.88 2.00
CA ILE A 58 9.09 10.21 1.39
C ILE A 58 9.35 10.08 -0.12
N GLY A 59 10.27 9.21 -0.53
CA GLY A 59 10.56 8.94 -1.94
C GLY A 59 9.31 8.49 -2.70
N SER A 60 8.51 7.61 -2.10
CA SER A 60 7.26 7.11 -2.69
C SER A 60 6.20 8.22 -2.86
N ILE A 61 6.07 9.12 -1.88
CA ILE A 61 5.15 10.27 -1.96
C ILE A 61 5.56 11.21 -3.10
N LEU A 62 6.84 11.55 -3.18
CA LEU A 62 7.35 12.52 -4.13
C LEU A 62 7.24 12.04 -5.59
N ILE A 63 7.47 10.75 -5.83
CA ILE A 63 7.47 10.21 -7.19
C ILE A 63 6.06 10.00 -7.75
N ALA A 64 5.05 9.73 -6.95
CA ALA A 64 3.73 9.36 -7.42
C ALA A 64 3.10 10.37 -8.42
N PRO A 65 3.06 11.69 -8.14
CA PRO A 65 2.52 12.67 -9.09
C PRO A 65 3.45 12.89 -10.29
N LEU A 66 4.76 12.72 -10.11
CA LEU A 66 5.74 12.86 -11.21
C LEU A 66 5.66 11.68 -12.16
N ALA A 67 5.53 10.45 -11.64
CA ALA A 67 5.39 9.24 -12.45
C ALA A 67 4.12 9.28 -13.32
N GLY A 68 3.00 9.80 -12.80
CA GLY A 68 1.80 10.02 -13.58
C GLY A 68 2.04 10.95 -14.76
N ARG A 69 2.57 12.16 -14.50
CA ARG A 69 2.89 13.14 -15.55
C ARG A 69 3.90 12.62 -16.58
N LEU A 70 4.90 11.87 -16.12
CA LEU A 70 5.91 11.29 -16.98
C LEU A 70 5.32 10.17 -17.85
N SER A 71 4.39 9.40 -17.28
CA SER A 71 3.59 8.39 -17.99
C SER A 71 2.76 9.01 -19.12
N ASP A 72 2.12 10.15 -18.88
CA ASP A 72 1.31 10.84 -19.88
C ASP A 72 2.18 11.34 -21.06
N ARG A 73 3.43 11.76 -20.77
CA ARG A 73 4.35 12.29 -21.79
C ARG A 73 5.14 11.23 -22.56
N LEU A 74 5.63 10.21 -21.86
CA LEU A 74 6.55 9.21 -22.42
C LEU A 74 5.87 7.85 -22.69
N GLY A 75 4.61 7.71 -22.26
CA GLY A 75 3.84 6.46 -22.33
C GLY A 75 4.03 5.57 -21.11
N ALA A 76 2.93 5.00 -20.63
CA ALA A 76 2.88 4.18 -19.41
C ALA A 76 3.84 2.99 -19.46
N LEU A 77 3.84 2.24 -20.56
CA LEU A 77 4.68 1.04 -20.73
C LEU A 77 6.18 1.36 -20.65
N ARG A 78 6.60 2.52 -21.18
CA ARG A 78 8.01 2.94 -21.14
C ARG A 78 8.45 3.27 -19.73
N ILE A 79 7.63 3.99 -18.97
CA ILE A 79 7.91 4.31 -17.56
C ILE A 79 7.96 3.05 -16.71
N MET A 80 7.02 2.10 -16.90
CA MET A 80 7.02 0.83 -16.20
C MET A 80 8.32 0.05 -16.43
N LYS A 81 8.80 -0.05 -17.68
CA LYS A 81 10.05 -0.73 -18.03
C LYS A 81 11.26 -0.08 -17.36
N ILE A 82 11.38 1.24 -17.45
CA ILE A 82 12.50 2.00 -16.86
C ILE A 82 12.49 1.86 -15.33
N SER A 83 11.33 2.01 -14.72
CA SER A 83 11.12 1.88 -13.29
C SER A 83 11.61 0.53 -12.76
N LEU A 84 11.12 -0.57 -13.32
CA LEU A 84 11.54 -1.92 -12.91
C LEU A 84 13.03 -2.18 -13.18
N PHE A 85 13.55 -1.73 -14.32
CA PHE A 85 14.96 -1.92 -14.64
C PHE A 85 15.87 -1.19 -13.66
N VAL A 86 15.62 0.10 -13.42
CA VAL A 86 16.42 0.91 -12.49
C VAL A 86 16.28 0.41 -11.06
N SER A 87 15.06 0.07 -10.62
CA SER A 87 14.81 -0.50 -9.29
C SER A 87 15.57 -1.81 -9.08
N GLY A 88 15.54 -2.72 -10.07
CA GLY A 88 16.26 -3.98 -9.99
C GLY A 88 17.78 -3.79 -9.89
N LEU A 89 18.38 -2.87 -10.67
CA LEU A 89 19.79 -2.55 -10.57
C LEU A 89 20.17 -1.95 -9.21
N LEU A 90 19.35 -1.05 -8.66
CA LEU A 90 19.58 -0.46 -7.35
C LEU A 90 19.57 -1.52 -6.23
N LEU A 91 18.71 -2.53 -6.34
CA LEU A 91 18.70 -3.65 -5.41
C LEU A 91 20.00 -4.46 -5.45
N PHE A 92 20.60 -4.69 -6.63
CA PHE A 92 21.92 -5.33 -6.72
C PHE A 92 23.03 -4.49 -6.10
N ILE A 93 22.93 -3.17 -6.17
CA ILE A 93 23.92 -2.24 -5.61
C ILE A 93 23.76 -2.08 -4.10
N TYR A 94 22.54 -2.22 -3.57
CA TYR A 94 22.22 -1.93 -2.16
C TYR A 94 23.14 -2.63 -1.13
N PRO A 95 23.48 -3.93 -1.26
CA PRO A 95 24.36 -4.63 -0.29
C PRO A 95 25.78 -4.05 -0.19
N PHE A 96 26.21 -3.26 -1.16
CA PHE A 96 27.52 -2.62 -1.19
C PHE A 96 27.54 -1.24 -0.50
N ALA A 97 26.38 -0.73 -0.05
CA ALA A 97 26.31 0.50 0.73
C ALA A 97 26.91 0.28 2.12
N ASN A 98 28.05 0.92 2.41
CA ASN A 98 28.82 0.66 3.62
C ASN A 98 28.72 1.78 4.66
N ASN A 99 28.15 2.93 4.34
CA ASN A 99 27.96 4.05 5.25
C ASN A 99 26.51 4.54 5.24
N LEU A 100 26.14 5.29 6.29
CA LEU A 100 24.78 5.76 6.51
C LEU A 100 24.26 6.59 5.33
N ALA A 101 25.10 7.47 4.79
CA ALA A 101 24.72 8.33 3.66
C ALA A 101 24.42 7.51 2.38
N SER A 102 25.25 6.50 2.07
CA SER A 102 25.01 5.64 0.91
C SER A 102 23.75 4.80 1.07
N ILE A 103 23.47 4.27 2.27
CA ILE A 103 22.24 3.54 2.56
C ILE A 103 21.02 4.43 2.30
N LEU A 104 20.97 5.63 2.86
CA LEU A 104 19.84 6.56 2.69
C LEU A 104 19.69 7.00 1.23
N THR A 105 20.80 7.30 0.55
CA THR A 105 20.76 7.74 -0.87
C THR A 105 20.26 6.64 -1.78
N ILE A 106 20.74 5.40 -1.62
CA ILE A 106 20.27 4.26 -2.42
C ILE A 106 18.83 3.93 -2.08
N THR A 107 18.42 4.02 -0.79
CA THR A 107 17.02 3.82 -0.39
C THR A 107 16.12 4.86 -1.06
N ALA A 108 16.49 6.13 -1.06
CA ALA A 108 15.71 7.18 -1.73
C ALA A 108 15.59 6.92 -3.24
N ALA A 109 16.71 6.60 -3.89
CA ALA A 109 16.72 6.28 -5.32
C ALA A 109 15.89 5.04 -5.64
N TRP A 110 15.99 3.99 -4.81
CA TRP A 110 15.21 2.76 -4.94
C TRP A 110 13.71 3.02 -4.73
N ALA A 111 13.32 3.79 -3.72
CA ALA A 111 11.94 4.17 -3.48
C ALA A 111 11.35 4.91 -4.68
N ILE A 112 12.07 5.92 -5.21
CA ILE A 112 11.67 6.67 -6.39
C ILE A 112 11.52 5.74 -7.60
N ALA A 113 12.50 4.87 -7.84
CA ALA A 113 12.47 3.96 -8.97
C ALA A 113 11.33 2.93 -8.85
N SER A 114 11.17 2.27 -7.70
CA SER A 114 10.18 1.20 -7.52
C SER A 114 8.74 1.72 -7.51
N GLU A 115 8.48 2.84 -6.84
CA GLU A 115 7.14 3.40 -6.73
C GLU A 115 6.67 4.14 -8.00
N ALA A 116 7.60 4.53 -8.88
CA ALA A 116 7.27 5.07 -10.21
C ALA A 116 6.53 4.05 -11.11
N PHE A 117 6.59 2.76 -10.80
CA PHE A 117 5.87 1.70 -11.52
C PHE A 117 4.35 1.73 -11.29
N ARG A 118 3.92 2.12 -10.10
CA ARG A 118 2.53 1.92 -9.65
C ARG A 118 1.50 2.77 -10.40
N PRO A 119 1.64 4.10 -10.55
CA PRO A 119 0.65 4.92 -11.26
C PRO A 119 0.47 4.51 -12.73
N PRO A 120 1.56 4.34 -13.55
CA PRO A 120 1.43 3.91 -14.94
C PRO A 120 0.77 2.54 -15.09
N SER A 121 1.08 1.58 -14.18
CA SER A 121 0.49 0.24 -14.26
C SER A 121 -1.02 0.25 -14.02
N MET A 122 -1.51 1.06 -13.06
CA MET A 122 -2.93 1.20 -12.79
C MET A 122 -3.66 1.90 -13.95
N SER A 123 -3.09 2.99 -14.48
CA SER A 123 -3.66 3.67 -15.66
C SER A 123 -3.76 2.72 -16.85
N MET A 124 -2.66 2.04 -17.18
CA MET A 124 -2.60 1.11 -18.31
C MET A 124 -3.62 -0.04 -18.20
N ILE A 125 -3.81 -0.62 -17.00
CA ILE A 125 -4.84 -1.65 -16.77
C ILE A 125 -6.23 -1.09 -17.02
N GLY A 126 -6.51 0.13 -16.54
CA GLY A 126 -7.79 0.79 -16.74
C GLY A 126 -8.11 1.09 -18.20
N ASP A 127 -7.10 1.54 -18.96
CA ASP A 127 -7.22 1.90 -20.36
C ASP A 127 -7.39 0.65 -21.27
N LEU A 128 -6.59 -0.39 -21.04
CA LEU A 128 -6.65 -1.64 -21.79
C LEU A 128 -7.96 -2.40 -21.56
N ALA A 129 -8.50 -2.39 -20.35
CA ALA A 129 -9.73 -3.10 -20.03
C ALA A 129 -10.99 -2.38 -20.53
N GLY A 130 -10.92 -1.07 -20.78
CA GLY A 130 -12.07 -0.25 -21.10
C GLY A 130 -13.12 -0.15 -19.98
N ALA A 131 -14.14 0.68 -20.14
CA ALA A 131 -15.10 0.98 -19.08
C ALA A 131 -15.87 -0.25 -18.58
N MET A 132 -16.23 -1.17 -19.50
CA MET A 132 -17.08 -2.33 -19.20
C MET A 132 -16.38 -3.39 -18.37
N HIS A 133 -15.08 -3.61 -18.57
CA HIS A 133 -14.31 -4.68 -17.92
C HIS A 133 -13.32 -4.18 -16.86
N ARG A 134 -13.30 -2.88 -16.59
CA ARG A 134 -12.36 -2.23 -15.65
C ARG A 134 -12.37 -2.87 -14.26
N LYS A 135 -13.56 -3.20 -13.72
CA LYS A 135 -13.69 -3.86 -12.41
C LYS A 135 -13.01 -5.23 -12.38
N ALA A 136 -13.21 -6.05 -13.43
CA ALA A 136 -12.57 -7.37 -13.52
C ALA A 136 -11.04 -7.27 -13.67
N ALA A 137 -10.54 -6.31 -14.43
CA ALA A 137 -9.11 -6.08 -14.62
C ALA A 137 -8.42 -5.65 -13.30
N PHE A 138 -9.01 -4.73 -12.53
CA PHE A 138 -8.48 -4.35 -11.23
C PHE A 138 -8.57 -5.49 -10.20
N ALA A 139 -9.61 -6.34 -10.26
CA ALA A 139 -9.71 -7.53 -9.42
C ALA A 139 -8.58 -8.53 -9.72
N LEU A 140 -8.27 -8.77 -11.02
CA LEU A 140 -7.14 -9.60 -11.44
C LEU A 140 -5.80 -9.01 -10.96
N CYS A 141 -5.61 -7.71 -11.12
CA CYS A 141 -4.42 -7.01 -10.63
C CYS A 141 -4.24 -7.17 -9.12
N ARG A 142 -5.32 -6.98 -8.35
CA ARG A 142 -5.31 -7.15 -6.89
C ARG A 142 -4.98 -8.59 -6.49
N LEU A 143 -5.53 -9.57 -7.19
CA LEU A 143 -5.17 -10.98 -7.00
C LEU A 143 -3.69 -11.21 -7.25
N ALA A 144 -3.13 -10.69 -8.36
CA ALA A 144 -1.71 -10.80 -8.69
C ALA A 144 -0.81 -10.19 -7.59
N ILE A 145 -1.19 -9.00 -7.07
CA ILE A 145 -0.49 -8.36 -5.97
C ILE A 145 -0.52 -9.24 -4.71
N ASN A 146 -1.69 -9.70 -4.29
CA ASN A 146 -1.84 -10.47 -3.05
C ASN A 146 -1.16 -11.84 -3.13
N VAL A 147 -1.27 -12.54 -4.26
CA VAL A 147 -0.55 -13.81 -4.48
C VAL A 147 0.96 -13.57 -4.45
N GLY A 148 1.46 -12.53 -5.11
CA GLY A 148 2.87 -12.18 -5.07
C GLY A 148 3.35 -11.86 -3.65
N MET A 149 2.61 -11.05 -2.92
CA MET A 149 2.91 -10.68 -1.53
C MET A 149 2.80 -11.84 -0.54
N SER A 150 2.08 -12.93 -0.88
CA SER A 150 2.09 -14.14 -0.06
C SER A 150 3.35 -14.99 -0.28
N ILE A 151 3.95 -14.93 -1.46
CA ILE A 151 5.16 -15.71 -1.82
C ILE A 151 6.44 -14.98 -1.35
N GLY A 152 6.54 -13.68 -1.63
CA GLY A 152 7.76 -12.90 -1.41
C GLY A 152 8.32 -13.01 0.00
N PRO A 153 7.57 -12.66 1.04
CA PRO A 153 8.06 -12.73 2.43
C PRO A 153 8.40 -14.16 2.89
N VAL A 154 7.68 -15.19 2.42
CA VAL A 154 8.00 -16.59 2.76
C VAL A 154 9.35 -16.98 2.21
N VAL A 155 9.54 -16.79 0.89
CA VAL A 155 10.83 -17.10 0.23
C VAL A 155 11.94 -16.23 0.84
N GLY A 156 11.65 -14.94 1.06
CA GLY A 156 12.57 -14.00 1.69
C GLY A 156 13.02 -14.44 3.07
N GLY A 157 12.12 -14.97 3.90
CA GLY A 157 12.47 -15.47 5.23
C GLY A 157 13.47 -16.63 5.18
N PHE A 158 13.26 -17.62 4.28
CA PHE A 158 14.23 -18.72 4.08
C PHE A 158 15.57 -18.25 3.53
N LEU A 159 15.57 -17.24 2.63
CA LEU A 159 16.80 -16.65 2.12
C LEU A 159 17.55 -15.86 3.21
N ALA A 160 16.82 -15.10 4.03
CA ALA A 160 17.38 -14.31 5.12
C ALA A 160 18.13 -15.19 6.16
N MET A 161 17.61 -16.38 6.46
CA MET A 161 18.30 -17.37 7.32
C MET A 161 19.69 -17.77 6.79
N ARG A 162 19.91 -17.70 5.48
CA ARG A 162 21.21 -17.99 4.87
C ARG A 162 22.08 -16.74 4.79
N SER A 163 21.52 -15.66 4.24
CA SER A 163 22.19 -14.35 4.14
C SER A 163 21.17 -13.29 3.73
N PHE A 164 21.12 -12.19 4.42
CA PHE A 164 20.28 -11.04 4.04
C PHE A 164 20.62 -10.47 2.66
N LYS A 165 21.86 -10.61 2.17
CA LYS A 165 22.23 -10.16 0.81
C LYS A 165 21.46 -10.90 -0.28
N LEU A 166 21.06 -12.15 -0.05
CA LEU A 166 20.25 -12.92 -1.00
C LEU A 166 18.89 -12.28 -1.25
N LEU A 167 18.32 -11.60 -0.26
CA LEU A 167 17.04 -10.85 -0.44
C LEU A 167 17.17 -9.84 -1.57
N PHE A 168 18.24 -9.06 -1.56
CA PHE A 168 18.48 -8.02 -2.55
C PHE A 168 18.71 -8.60 -3.94
N TYR A 169 19.47 -9.69 -4.04
CA TYR A 169 19.75 -10.33 -5.32
C TYR A 169 18.52 -11.00 -5.92
N PHE A 170 17.71 -11.69 -5.10
CA PHE A 170 16.47 -12.31 -5.58
C PHE A 170 15.40 -11.28 -5.92
N ASP A 171 15.18 -10.28 -5.08
CA ASP A 171 14.23 -9.18 -5.34
C ASP A 171 14.66 -8.40 -6.62
N GLY A 172 15.96 -8.07 -6.73
CA GLY A 172 16.52 -7.46 -7.94
C GLY A 172 16.32 -8.31 -9.18
N SER A 173 16.57 -9.63 -9.10
CA SER A 173 16.42 -10.56 -10.22
C SER A 173 14.96 -10.66 -10.66
N THR A 174 14.01 -10.81 -9.75
CA THR A 174 12.58 -10.88 -10.08
C THR A 174 12.06 -9.56 -10.63
N THR A 175 12.56 -8.43 -10.11
CA THR A 175 12.24 -7.09 -10.62
C THR A 175 12.77 -6.90 -12.05
N LEU A 176 14.00 -7.34 -12.35
CA LEU A 176 14.54 -7.32 -13.71
C LEU A 176 13.81 -8.31 -14.63
N LEU A 177 13.42 -9.48 -14.13
CA LEU A 177 12.60 -10.44 -14.87
C LEU A 177 11.23 -9.83 -15.25
N ALA A 178 10.60 -9.12 -14.33
CA ALA A 178 9.35 -8.39 -14.61
C ALA A 178 9.57 -7.31 -15.69
N ALA A 179 10.69 -6.58 -15.65
CA ALA A 179 11.05 -5.63 -16.71
C ALA A 179 11.23 -6.34 -18.06
N LEU A 180 11.94 -7.47 -18.08
CA LEU A 180 12.16 -8.28 -19.28
C LEU A 180 10.86 -8.83 -19.86
N LEU A 181 9.94 -9.30 -19.03
CA LEU A 181 8.59 -9.70 -19.46
C LEU A 181 7.86 -8.56 -20.17
N LEU A 182 7.89 -7.34 -19.63
CA LEU A 182 7.30 -6.20 -20.30
C LEU A 182 7.98 -5.81 -21.61
N VAL A 183 9.25 -6.16 -21.80
CA VAL A 183 9.98 -5.93 -23.07
C VAL A 183 9.68 -7.01 -24.09
N ALA A 184 9.68 -8.29 -23.68
CA ALA A 184 9.60 -9.45 -24.56
C ALA A 184 8.17 -9.75 -25.05
N LEU A 185 7.14 -9.37 -24.27
CA LEU A 185 5.76 -9.68 -24.63
C LEU A 185 5.26 -8.79 -25.79
N PRO A 186 4.45 -9.38 -26.71
CA PRO A 186 3.96 -8.66 -27.90
C PRO A 186 2.80 -7.73 -27.53
N TRP A 187 3.06 -6.44 -27.46
CA TRP A 187 2.07 -5.41 -27.17
C TRP A 187 1.32 -5.01 -28.44
N ARG A 188 0.00 -5.18 -28.43
CA ARG A 188 -0.90 -4.65 -29.46
C ARG A 188 -1.57 -3.34 -28.95
N ILE A 189 -0.75 -2.40 -28.54
CA ILE A 189 -1.24 -1.06 -28.19
C ILE A 189 -1.54 -0.38 -29.52
N LYS A 190 -2.82 -0.09 -29.81
CA LYS A 190 -3.16 0.83 -30.89
C LYS A 190 -2.48 2.14 -30.58
N SER A 191 -1.48 2.45 -31.39
CA SER A 191 -0.86 3.77 -31.33
C SER A 191 -1.93 4.73 -31.89
N ASP A 192 -2.68 5.37 -31.03
CA ASP A 192 -3.38 6.61 -31.38
C ASP A 192 -2.33 7.72 -31.56
N ALA A 193 -1.43 7.48 -32.53
CA ALA A 193 -0.51 8.48 -33.06
C ALA A 193 -1.30 9.40 -34.00
N GLY A 194 -2.34 10.06 -33.45
CA GLY A 194 -3.22 10.89 -34.24
C GLY A 194 -3.85 12.09 -33.53
N SER A 195 -3.78 12.13 -32.20
CA SER A 195 -4.08 13.37 -31.47
C SER A 195 -2.77 14.08 -31.14
N GLY A 196 -2.25 14.79 -32.12
CA GLY A 196 -1.22 15.82 -31.91
C GLY A 196 -1.69 16.81 -30.84
N PRO A 197 -0.78 17.52 -30.17
CA PRO A 197 -1.16 18.49 -29.16
C PRO A 197 -2.15 19.49 -29.75
N GLN A 198 -3.40 19.47 -29.29
CA GLN A 198 -4.33 20.53 -29.58
C GLN A 198 -3.73 21.81 -29.01
N ASN A 199 -3.40 22.75 -29.89
CA ASN A 199 -2.86 24.08 -29.58
C ASN A 199 -3.84 24.83 -28.66
N GLY A 200 -3.73 24.62 -27.37
CA GLY A 200 -4.58 25.19 -26.31
C GLY A 200 -4.04 24.95 -24.90
N GLU A 201 -3.04 24.08 -24.74
CA GLU A 201 -2.63 23.56 -23.43
C GLU A 201 -1.89 24.55 -22.50
N SER A 202 -1.30 25.62 -23.01
CA SER A 202 -0.59 26.61 -22.16
C SER A 202 -1.52 27.47 -21.29
N GLN A 203 -2.78 27.66 -21.69
CA GLN A 203 -3.77 28.36 -20.85
C GLN A 203 -4.57 27.40 -19.97
N ILE A 204 -4.74 26.15 -20.40
CA ILE A 204 -5.44 25.12 -19.64
C ILE A 204 -4.65 24.72 -18.38
N GLY A 205 -3.32 24.69 -18.45
CA GLY A 205 -2.47 24.32 -17.31
C GLY A 205 -2.56 25.28 -16.12
N LEU A 206 -2.62 26.57 -16.34
CA LEU A 206 -2.75 27.60 -15.30
C LEU A 206 -4.18 27.65 -14.73
N HIS A 207 -5.19 27.48 -15.59
CA HIS A 207 -6.59 27.39 -15.16
C HIS A 207 -6.89 26.06 -14.43
N ALA A 208 -6.29 24.95 -14.86
CA ALA A 208 -6.40 23.67 -14.18
C ALA A 208 -5.72 23.66 -12.81
N ALA A 209 -4.55 24.28 -12.67
CA ALA A 209 -3.85 24.42 -11.39
C ALA A 209 -4.63 25.32 -10.42
N LYS A 210 -5.21 26.43 -10.92
CA LYS A 210 -6.04 27.34 -10.12
C LYS A 210 -7.39 26.73 -9.75
N LYS A 211 -7.99 25.97 -10.65
CA LYS A 211 -9.20 25.17 -10.42
C LYS A 211 -8.94 24.00 -9.44
N SER A 212 -7.76 23.39 -9.50
CA SER A 212 -7.31 22.34 -8.57
C SER A 212 -7.13 22.87 -7.16
N SER A 213 -6.47 24.04 -6.97
CA SER A 213 -6.27 24.62 -5.63
C SER A 213 -7.59 25.05 -4.97
N ALA A 214 -8.53 25.61 -5.75
CA ALA A 214 -9.88 25.91 -5.27
C ALA A 214 -10.65 24.64 -4.88
N LEU A 215 -10.50 23.57 -5.65
CA LEU A 215 -11.11 22.27 -5.41
C LEU A 215 -10.66 21.67 -4.07
N TYR A 216 -9.35 21.66 -3.80
CA TYR A 216 -8.82 21.17 -2.51
C TYR A 216 -9.25 22.05 -1.33
N SER A 217 -9.34 23.38 -1.52
CA SER A 217 -9.85 24.29 -0.51
C SER A 217 -11.29 23.97 -0.11
N ASP A 218 -12.14 23.61 -1.09
CA ASP A 218 -13.54 23.29 -0.82
C ASP A 218 -13.69 21.92 -0.15
N VAL A 219 -12.86 20.93 -0.51
CA VAL A 219 -12.82 19.62 0.16
C VAL A 219 -12.45 19.79 1.64
N LEU A 220 -11.47 20.65 1.96
CA LEU A 220 -11.05 20.92 3.35
C LEU A 220 -12.10 21.70 4.16
N LYS A 221 -13.09 22.36 3.55
CA LYS A 221 -14.23 22.95 4.23
C LYS A 221 -15.27 21.92 4.69
N ASN A 222 -15.25 20.71 4.12
CA ASN A 222 -16.15 19.64 4.52
C ASN A 222 -15.73 19.07 5.88
N ARG A 223 -16.30 19.63 6.94
CA ARG A 223 -15.99 19.27 8.34
C ARG A 223 -16.15 17.77 8.63
N ARG A 224 -17.12 17.12 7.99
CA ARG A 224 -17.37 15.68 8.17
C ARG A 224 -16.26 14.84 7.57
N PHE A 225 -15.81 15.21 6.38
CA PHE A 225 -14.68 14.54 5.73
C PHE A 225 -13.36 14.80 6.44
N LEU A 226 -13.13 16.04 6.87
CA LEU A 226 -11.94 16.40 7.65
C LEU A 226 -11.89 15.63 8.98
N TYR A 227 -13.03 15.52 9.68
CA TYR A 227 -13.12 14.69 10.89
C TYR A 227 -12.75 13.22 10.60
N PHE A 228 -13.27 12.65 9.51
CA PHE A 228 -12.94 11.30 9.09
C PHE A 228 -11.44 11.13 8.81
N LEU A 229 -10.82 12.05 8.06
CA LEU A 229 -9.38 12.01 7.80
C LEU A 229 -8.57 12.05 9.09
N LEU A 230 -8.87 12.96 10.00
CA LEU A 230 -8.19 13.07 11.30
C LEU A 230 -8.38 11.81 12.15
N ALA A 231 -9.58 11.22 12.12
CA ALA A 231 -9.88 9.99 12.84
C ALA A 231 -9.14 8.76 12.27
N MET A 232 -8.78 8.76 10.98
CA MET A 232 -8.01 7.67 10.34
C MET A 232 -6.53 7.72 10.70
N ILE A 233 -5.94 8.89 10.97
CA ILE A 233 -4.49 9.04 11.18
C ILE A 233 -3.93 8.02 12.20
N PRO A 234 -4.49 7.84 13.42
CA PRO A 234 -3.89 6.94 14.38
C PRO A 234 -3.80 5.50 13.88
N VAL A 235 -4.85 4.96 13.27
CA VAL A 235 -4.84 3.58 12.77
C VAL A 235 -3.99 3.42 11.51
N GLU A 236 -3.88 4.43 10.66
CA GLU A 236 -3.01 4.39 9.49
C GLU A 236 -1.54 4.24 9.89
N LEU A 237 -1.09 4.88 10.98
CA LEU A 237 0.27 4.71 11.52
C LEU A 237 0.55 3.27 11.98
N VAL A 238 -0.49 2.56 12.45
CA VAL A 238 -0.40 1.16 12.88
C VAL A 238 -0.17 0.21 11.71
N PHE A 239 -0.77 0.47 10.55
CA PHE A 239 -0.69 -0.41 9.38
C PHE A 239 0.72 -0.65 8.83
N PHE A 240 1.69 0.17 9.20
CA PHE A 240 3.07 0.02 8.73
C PHE A 240 4.00 -0.62 9.76
N GLN A 241 3.49 -1.00 10.94
CA GLN A 241 4.28 -1.72 11.94
C GLN A 241 4.65 -3.16 11.52
N PRO A 242 3.89 -3.88 10.66
CA PRO A 242 4.31 -5.18 10.15
C PRO A 242 5.67 -5.20 9.45
N ILE A 243 6.07 -4.09 8.81
CA ILE A 243 7.37 -3.96 8.13
C ILE A 243 8.39 -3.17 8.94
N ALA A 244 8.02 -2.61 10.09
CA ALA A 244 8.87 -1.78 10.94
C ALA A 244 9.23 -2.49 12.25
N ALA A 245 8.39 -2.36 13.26
CA ALA A 245 8.65 -2.87 14.61
C ALA A 245 8.40 -4.38 14.74
N MET A 246 7.40 -4.93 14.02
CA MET A 246 7.01 -6.34 14.16
C MET A 246 8.11 -7.34 13.79
N PRO A 247 8.88 -7.20 12.70
CA PRO A 247 9.96 -8.14 12.40
C PRO A 247 11.04 -8.13 13.50
N LEU A 248 11.39 -6.99 14.07
CA LEU A 248 12.34 -6.92 15.18
C LEU A 248 11.79 -7.59 16.42
N PHE A 249 10.54 -7.32 16.78
CA PHE A 249 9.90 -7.94 17.93
C PHE A 249 9.84 -9.46 17.81
N LEU A 250 9.41 -9.99 16.65
CA LEU A 250 9.29 -11.43 16.46
C LEU A 250 10.65 -12.12 16.38
N VAL A 251 11.60 -11.59 15.61
CA VAL A 251 12.88 -12.27 15.36
C VAL A 251 13.89 -11.98 16.45
N ARG A 252 14.09 -10.71 16.86
CA ARG A 252 15.08 -10.32 17.85
C ARG A 252 14.64 -10.62 19.28
N ASP A 253 13.37 -10.25 19.61
CA ASP A 253 12.92 -10.26 21.00
C ASP A 253 12.23 -11.59 21.38
N LEU A 254 11.47 -12.19 20.47
CA LEU A 254 10.81 -13.50 20.67
C LEU A 254 11.57 -14.68 20.05
N HIS A 255 12.72 -14.44 19.43
CA HIS A 255 13.59 -15.46 18.85
C HIS A 255 12.93 -16.34 17.77
N PHE A 256 11.97 -15.78 17.02
CA PHE A 256 11.44 -16.45 15.85
C PHE A 256 12.51 -16.47 14.76
N THR A 257 12.44 -17.47 13.88
CA THR A 257 13.29 -17.44 12.68
C THR A 257 12.77 -16.42 11.68
N GLU A 258 13.65 -15.93 10.83
CA GLU A 258 13.25 -15.04 9.71
C GLU A 258 12.24 -15.73 8.80
N ALA A 259 12.37 -17.06 8.58
CA ALA A 259 11.37 -17.86 7.87
C ALA A 259 10.01 -17.86 8.59
N GLY A 260 10.02 -17.97 9.93
CA GLY A 260 8.82 -17.87 10.75
C GLY A 260 8.09 -16.54 10.55
N TYR A 261 8.81 -15.43 10.58
CA TYR A 261 8.24 -14.12 10.28
C TYR A 261 7.67 -14.04 8.85
N GLY A 262 8.39 -14.55 7.86
CA GLY A 262 7.92 -14.59 6.47
C GLY A 262 6.63 -15.39 6.31
N VAL A 263 6.51 -16.56 6.96
CA VAL A 263 5.29 -17.37 6.98
C VAL A 263 4.13 -16.64 7.67
N LEU A 264 4.40 -15.98 8.80
CA LEU A 264 3.39 -15.18 9.48
C LEU A 264 2.86 -14.03 8.61
N PHE A 265 3.72 -13.39 7.83
CA PHE A 265 3.30 -12.37 6.85
C PHE A 265 2.39 -12.97 5.76
N ALA A 266 2.69 -14.19 5.30
CA ALA A 266 1.85 -14.88 4.33
C ALA A 266 0.47 -15.29 4.91
N VAL A 267 0.37 -15.59 6.20
CA VAL A 267 -0.93 -15.87 6.85
C VAL A 267 -1.90 -14.71 6.64
N ASN A 268 -1.46 -13.46 6.82
CA ASN A 268 -2.29 -12.28 6.55
C ASN A 268 -2.79 -12.29 5.10
N THR A 269 -1.89 -12.36 4.13
CA THR A 269 -2.26 -12.26 2.71
C THR A 269 -3.12 -13.43 2.21
N VAL A 270 -2.91 -14.64 2.72
CA VAL A 270 -3.74 -15.82 2.40
C VAL A 270 -5.17 -15.64 2.95
N ILE A 271 -5.32 -15.15 4.16
CA ILE A 271 -6.65 -14.86 4.73
C ILE A 271 -7.37 -13.81 3.89
N ILE A 272 -6.67 -12.74 3.48
CA ILE A 272 -7.24 -11.71 2.61
C ILE A 272 -7.74 -12.32 1.29
N ILE A 273 -6.93 -13.15 0.61
CA ILE A 273 -7.30 -13.77 -0.66
C ILE A 273 -8.57 -14.62 -0.52
N LEU A 274 -8.68 -15.38 0.56
CA LEU A 274 -9.77 -16.35 0.74
C LEU A 274 -11.05 -15.71 1.29
N VAL A 275 -10.92 -14.71 2.18
CA VAL A 275 -12.02 -14.27 3.05
C VAL A 275 -12.53 -12.87 2.72
N GLU A 276 -11.70 -11.97 2.16
CA GLU A 276 -12.07 -10.56 2.01
C GLU A 276 -13.34 -10.35 1.16
N VAL A 277 -13.44 -11.03 0.02
CA VAL A 277 -14.60 -10.86 -0.88
C VAL A 277 -15.91 -11.32 -0.24
N PRO A 278 -16.03 -12.57 0.28
CA PRO A 278 -17.25 -13.01 0.96
C PRO A 278 -17.56 -12.17 2.20
N LEU A 279 -16.56 -11.75 2.97
CA LEU A 279 -16.74 -10.88 4.14
C LEU A 279 -17.37 -9.52 3.74
N ASN A 280 -16.81 -8.85 2.76
CA ASN A 280 -17.33 -7.55 2.31
C ASN A 280 -18.74 -7.67 1.71
N MET A 281 -19.06 -8.78 1.03
CA MET A 281 -20.42 -9.04 0.54
C MET A 281 -21.42 -9.21 1.70
N SER A 282 -21.07 -9.91 2.76
CA SER A 282 -21.93 -10.11 3.93
C SER A 282 -22.16 -8.81 4.72
N MET A 283 -21.21 -7.87 4.64
CA MET A 283 -21.25 -6.59 5.32
C MET A 283 -21.80 -5.44 4.48
N SER A 284 -22.28 -5.70 3.26
CA SER A 284 -22.75 -4.68 2.31
C SER A 284 -23.90 -3.80 2.82
N SER A 285 -24.70 -4.32 3.77
CA SER A 285 -25.80 -3.58 4.42
C SER A 285 -25.38 -2.84 5.71
N TRP A 286 -24.13 -2.96 6.13
CA TRP A 286 -23.67 -2.32 7.36
C TRP A 286 -23.48 -0.82 7.18
N SER A 287 -23.80 -0.05 8.22
CA SER A 287 -23.47 1.36 8.19
C SER A 287 -21.95 1.56 8.24
N HIS A 288 -21.43 2.53 7.48
CA HIS A 288 -20.00 2.87 7.50
C HIS A 288 -19.45 3.07 8.91
N ARG A 289 -20.23 3.71 9.78
CA ARG A 289 -19.86 3.97 11.16
C ARG A 289 -19.54 2.69 11.94
N HIS A 290 -20.37 1.64 11.82
CA HIS A 290 -20.15 0.38 12.53
C HIS A 290 -18.98 -0.40 11.93
N ALA A 291 -18.89 -0.44 10.60
CA ALA A 291 -17.79 -1.12 9.91
C ALA A 291 -16.43 -0.46 10.23
N LEU A 292 -16.34 0.86 10.15
CA LEU A 292 -15.12 1.62 10.45
C LEU A 292 -14.69 1.46 11.91
N ALA A 293 -15.65 1.57 12.86
CA ALA A 293 -15.36 1.42 14.28
C ALA A 293 -14.90 -0.01 14.63
N LEU A 294 -15.60 -1.05 14.11
CA LEU A 294 -15.23 -2.44 14.33
C LEU A 294 -13.87 -2.76 13.71
N GLY A 295 -13.64 -2.34 12.46
CA GLY A 295 -12.38 -2.57 11.77
C GLY A 295 -11.20 -1.95 12.52
N ALA A 296 -11.32 -0.69 12.96
CA ALA A 296 -10.30 -0.02 13.75
C ALA A 296 -10.06 -0.69 15.12
N ALA A 297 -11.12 -1.13 15.78
CA ALA A 297 -11.02 -1.85 17.05
C ALA A 297 -10.27 -3.18 16.88
N LEU A 298 -10.60 -3.97 15.85
CA LEU A 298 -9.92 -5.23 15.55
C LEU A 298 -8.44 -5.03 15.19
N VAL A 299 -8.10 -3.98 14.43
CA VAL A 299 -6.70 -3.62 14.16
C VAL A 299 -5.98 -3.30 15.48
N GLY A 300 -6.56 -2.44 16.32
CA GLY A 300 -5.96 -2.09 17.61
C GLY A 300 -5.81 -3.29 18.54
N ILE A 301 -6.85 -4.13 18.67
CA ILE A 301 -6.80 -5.34 19.51
C ILE A 301 -5.75 -6.33 18.98
N GLY A 302 -5.72 -6.57 17.66
CA GLY A 302 -4.79 -7.51 17.06
C GLY A 302 -3.33 -7.09 17.25
N PHE A 303 -2.96 -5.83 16.96
CA PHE A 303 -1.60 -5.35 17.22
C PHE A 303 -1.30 -5.20 18.72
N GLY A 304 -2.25 -4.72 19.50
CA GLY A 304 -2.08 -4.58 20.96
C GLY A 304 -1.86 -5.93 21.66
N ALA A 305 -2.52 -6.97 21.21
CA ALA A 305 -2.37 -8.33 21.76
C ALA A 305 -0.97 -8.93 21.56
N LEU A 306 -0.12 -8.34 20.68
CA LEU A 306 1.29 -8.72 20.56
C LEU A 306 2.06 -8.61 21.90
N VAL A 307 1.64 -7.75 22.82
CA VAL A 307 2.23 -7.67 24.17
C VAL A 307 2.20 -9.03 24.90
N PHE A 308 1.20 -9.85 24.65
CA PHE A 308 0.97 -11.13 25.34
C PHE A 308 1.54 -12.32 24.56
N VAL A 309 2.12 -12.09 23.40
CA VAL A 309 2.61 -13.17 22.53
C VAL A 309 3.92 -13.74 23.07
N ASN A 310 3.90 -15.06 23.32
CA ASN A 310 5.06 -15.82 23.75
C ASN A 310 5.46 -16.95 22.78
N GLY A 311 4.72 -17.13 21.68
CA GLY A 311 4.96 -18.20 20.71
C GLY A 311 4.09 -18.09 19.46
N VAL A 312 4.28 -19.04 18.53
CA VAL A 312 3.69 -19.02 17.19
C VAL A 312 2.17 -18.94 17.20
N VAL A 313 1.51 -19.68 18.09
CA VAL A 313 0.03 -19.71 18.17
C VAL A 313 -0.51 -18.32 18.52
N GLY A 314 0.10 -17.66 19.50
CA GLY A 314 -0.26 -16.28 19.87
C GLY A 314 -0.03 -15.31 18.71
N ALA A 315 1.11 -15.40 18.03
CA ALA A 315 1.42 -14.56 16.87
C ALA A 315 0.40 -14.77 15.74
N VAL A 316 0.04 -16.00 15.40
CA VAL A 316 -1.00 -16.28 14.39
C VAL A 316 -2.35 -15.70 14.81
N ALA A 317 -2.75 -15.88 16.08
CA ALA A 317 -4.02 -15.37 16.58
C ALA A 317 -4.11 -13.83 16.44
N THR A 318 -3.03 -13.11 16.80
CA THR A 318 -3.00 -11.64 16.63
C THR A 318 -3.09 -11.24 15.18
N ILE A 319 -2.38 -11.93 14.27
CA ILE A 319 -2.43 -11.68 12.83
C ILE A 319 -3.85 -11.91 12.29
N VAL A 320 -4.50 -12.98 12.66
CA VAL A 320 -5.89 -13.24 12.25
C VAL A 320 -6.79 -12.07 12.68
N ILE A 321 -6.68 -11.61 13.93
CA ILE A 321 -7.54 -10.53 14.46
C ILE A 321 -7.34 -9.25 13.68
N TRP A 322 -6.09 -8.77 13.51
CA TRP A 322 -5.88 -7.50 12.82
C TRP A 322 -6.12 -7.62 11.30
N THR A 323 -5.94 -8.81 10.71
CA THR A 323 -6.28 -9.06 9.29
C THR A 323 -7.78 -8.90 9.05
N PHE A 324 -8.65 -9.42 9.95
CA PHE A 324 -10.09 -9.15 9.88
C PHE A 324 -10.38 -7.65 10.01
N GLY A 325 -9.68 -6.96 10.92
CA GLY A 325 -9.77 -5.52 11.05
C GLY A 325 -9.44 -4.78 9.75
N GLU A 326 -8.34 -5.15 9.10
CA GLU A 326 -7.89 -4.61 7.82
C GLU A 326 -8.92 -4.82 6.71
N MET A 327 -9.41 -6.06 6.54
CA MET A 327 -10.39 -6.43 5.52
C MET A 327 -11.73 -5.69 5.68
N ILE A 328 -12.07 -5.26 6.89
CA ILE A 328 -13.28 -4.48 7.18
C ILE A 328 -13.01 -2.99 7.00
N LEU A 329 -11.92 -2.49 7.58
CA LEU A 329 -11.63 -1.05 7.67
C LEU A 329 -11.31 -0.44 6.30
N LEU A 330 -10.42 -1.06 5.52
CA LEU A 330 -9.94 -0.46 4.27
C LEU A 330 -11.04 -0.34 3.20
N PRO A 331 -11.84 -1.37 2.91
CA PRO A 331 -12.95 -1.22 1.97
C PRO A 331 -14.04 -0.26 2.48
N ALA A 332 -14.36 -0.29 3.79
CA ALA A 332 -15.35 0.60 4.37
C ALA A 332 -14.92 2.07 4.32
N SER A 333 -13.62 2.37 4.51
CA SER A 333 -13.09 3.72 4.43
C SER A 333 -13.12 4.25 2.99
N ALA A 334 -12.73 3.45 2.01
CA ALA A 334 -12.82 3.83 0.59
C ALA A 334 -14.28 4.06 0.15
N ALA A 335 -15.20 3.20 0.56
CA ALA A 335 -16.63 3.37 0.31
C ALA A 335 -17.18 4.65 0.96
N TYR A 336 -16.83 4.91 2.23
CA TYR A 336 -17.23 6.13 2.91
C TYR A 336 -16.75 7.40 2.20
N VAL A 337 -15.50 7.43 1.76
CA VAL A 337 -14.93 8.56 0.99
C VAL A 337 -15.69 8.77 -0.30
N SER A 338 -15.99 7.69 -1.02
CA SER A 338 -16.77 7.74 -2.26
C SER A 338 -18.19 8.29 -2.04
N ASP A 339 -18.86 7.91 -0.92
CA ASP A 339 -20.23 8.32 -0.62
C ASP A 339 -20.34 9.75 -0.10
N VAL A 340 -19.26 10.30 0.49
CA VAL A 340 -19.22 11.69 1.01
C VAL A 340 -18.77 12.66 -0.09
N ALA A 341 -18.05 12.19 -1.09
CA ALA A 341 -17.53 13.01 -2.17
C ALA A 341 -18.63 13.40 -3.17
N PRO A 342 -18.79 14.70 -3.50
CA PRO A 342 -19.58 15.10 -4.67
C PRO A 342 -19.03 14.43 -5.94
N PRO A 343 -19.88 14.04 -6.93
CA PRO A 343 -19.42 13.34 -8.14
C PRO A 343 -18.28 14.04 -8.87
N GLU A 344 -18.32 15.38 -8.96
CA GLU A 344 -17.32 16.20 -9.65
C GLU A 344 -16.00 16.32 -8.86
N GLN A 345 -15.98 15.96 -7.56
CA GLN A 345 -14.85 16.13 -6.65
C GLN A 345 -14.30 14.79 -6.13
N SER A 346 -14.85 13.66 -6.55
CA SER A 346 -14.48 12.31 -6.06
C SER A 346 -12.98 12.05 -6.10
N GLY A 347 -12.29 12.51 -7.15
CA GLY A 347 -10.84 12.38 -7.28
C GLY A 347 -10.06 13.17 -6.21
N ALA A 348 -10.52 14.36 -5.82
CA ALA A 348 -9.85 15.17 -4.81
C ALA A 348 -10.03 14.58 -3.39
N TYR A 349 -11.24 14.08 -3.08
CA TYR A 349 -11.51 13.38 -1.83
C TYR A 349 -10.68 12.10 -1.68
N MET A 350 -10.65 11.25 -2.72
CA MET A 350 -9.86 10.03 -2.74
C MET A 350 -8.35 10.33 -2.70
N GLY A 351 -7.91 11.41 -3.35
CA GLY A 351 -6.53 11.87 -3.32
C GLY A 351 -6.07 12.26 -1.92
N LEU A 352 -6.86 13.03 -1.16
CA LEU A 352 -6.55 13.39 0.22
C LEU A 352 -6.54 12.17 1.15
N TYR A 353 -7.48 11.24 0.99
CA TYR A 353 -7.49 9.98 1.72
C TYR A 353 -6.21 9.16 1.46
N THR A 354 -5.83 8.99 0.20
CA THR A 354 -4.61 8.26 -0.17
C THR A 354 -3.34 8.97 0.32
N MET A 355 -3.35 10.32 0.35
CA MET A 355 -2.24 11.11 0.88
C MET A 355 -2.06 10.87 2.38
N GLY A 356 -3.15 10.71 3.16
CA GLY A 356 -3.10 10.32 4.58
C GLY A 356 -2.32 9.01 4.76
N PHE A 357 -2.66 7.98 3.99
CA PHE A 357 -1.98 6.68 3.99
C PHE A 357 -0.48 6.80 3.63
N SER A 358 -0.17 7.60 2.62
CA SER A 358 1.23 7.81 2.20
C SER A 358 2.04 8.53 3.29
N LEU A 359 1.44 9.51 3.96
CA LEU A 359 2.06 10.22 5.07
C LEU A 359 2.27 9.28 6.28
N ALA A 360 1.27 8.44 6.57
CA ALA A 360 1.38 7.42 7.61
C ALA A 360 2.50 6.41 7.29
N PHE A 361 2.70 6.04 6.03
CA PHE A 361 3.83 5.20 5.61
C PHE A 361 5.19 5.89 5.84
N ALA A 362 5.28 7.19 5.61
CA ALA A 362 6.53 7.92 5.83
C ALA A 362 6.84 8.09 7.33
N ILE A 363 5.82 8.29 8.18
CA ILE A 363 6.00 8.64 9.60
C ILE A 363 5.87 7.41 10.52
N GLY A 364 4.93 6.51 10.23
CA GLY A 364 4.56 5.39 11.10
C GLY A 364 5.71 4.45 11.45
N PRO A 365 6.51 3.97 10.47
CA PRO A 365 7.68 3.15 10.74
C PRO A 365 8.69 3.83 11.67
N TRP A 366 9.03 5.08 11.40
CA TRP A 366 9.96 5.85 12.24
C TRP A 366 9.42 6.02 13.65
N LEU A 367 8.17 6.42 13.82
CA LEU A 367 7.56 6.61 15.12
C LEU A 367 7.55 5.31 15.93
N GLY A 368 7.15 4.19 15.33
CA GLY A 368 7.16 2.89 16.00
C GLY A 368 8.55 2.45 16.41
N MET A 369 9.57 2.71 15.57
CA MET A 369 10.95 2.38 15.86
C MET A 369 11.54 3.28 16.98
N GLN A 370 11.21 4.58 17.02
CA GLN A 370 11.62 5.47 18.11
C GLN A 370 11.01 5.04 19.44
N VAL A 371 9.71 4.69 19.45
CA VAL A 371 9.05 4.18 20.65
C VAL A 371 9.68 2.85 21.09
N MET A 372 9.99 1.96 20.15
CA MET A 372 10.62 0.67 20.44
C MET A 372 12.01 0.84 21.04
N GLU A 373 12.82 1.78 20.54
CA GLU A 373 14.18 2.04 21.04
C GLU A 373 14.16 2.71 22.42
N ALA A 374 13.26 3.66 22.62
CA ALA A 374 13.21 4.44 23.87
C ALA A 374 12.46 3.74 25.01
N LEU A 375 11.38 3.04 24.73
CA LEU A 375 10.44 2.52 25.73
C LEU A 375 10.24 1.00 25.65
N GLY A 376 10.85 0.35 24.66
CA GLY A 376 10.76 -1.08 24.44
C GLY A 376 9.56 -1.52 23.61
N PRO A 377 9.51 -2.81 23.18
CA PRO A 377 8.49 -3.33 22.26
C PRO A 377 7.07 -3.28 22.83
N SER A 378 6.90 -3.51 24.15
CA SER A 378 5.58 -3.46 24.78
C SER A 378 4.90 -2.09 24.63
N ALA A 379 5.67 -1.00 24.67
CA ALA A 379 5.15 0.36 24.50
C ALA A 379 4.61 0.57 23.07
N VAL A 380 5.26 -0.02 22.06
CA VAL A 380 4.78 0.04 20.68
C VAL A 380 3.41 -0.61 20.57
N TRP A 381 3.25 -1.83 21.10
CA TRP A 381 2.01 -2.58 20.99
C TRP A 381 0.86 -1.96 21.81
N LEU A 382 1.14 -1.44 23.00
CA LEU A 382 0.16 -0.66 23.76
C LEU A 382 -0.22 0.63 23.05
N GLY A 383 0.74 1.29 22.41
CA GLY A 383 0.50 2.47 21.57
C GLY A 383 -0.38 2.16 20.36
N THR A 384 -0.15 1.03 19.68
CA THR A 384 -1.00 0.59 18.56
C THR A 384 -2.42 0.24 19.01
N PHE A 385 -2.58 -0.38 20.19
CA PHE A 385 -3.88 -0.58 20.82
C PHE A 385 -4.60 0.74 21.07
N ALA A 386 -3.93 1.70 21.69
CA ALA A 386 -4.49 3.03 21.95
C ALA A 386 -4.91 3.73 20.65
N CYS A 387 -4.08 3.69 19.60
CA CYS A 387 -4.40 4.24 18.28
C CYS A 387 -5.66 3.60 17.69
N GLY A 388 -5.77 2.27 17.74
CA GLY A 388 -6.97 1.56 17.29
C GLY A 388 -8.22 1.94 18.07
N CYS A 389 -8.13 2.04 19.40
CA CYS A 389 -9.22 2.48 20.27
C CYS A 389 -9.66 3.93 19.97
N ILE A 390 -8.69 4.84 19.82
CA ILE A 390 -8.98 6.25 19.48
C ILE A 390 -9.73 6.32 18.16
N THR A 391 -9.22 5.65 17.11
CA THR A 391 -9.90 5.61 15.80
C THR A 391 -11.29 4.98 15.93
N ALA A 392 -11.44 3.87 16.64
CA ALA A 392 -12.72 3.18 16.81
C ALA A 392 -13.77 4.10 17.49
N ILE A 393 -13.37 4.79 18.55
CA ILE A 393 -14.24 5.76 19.26
C ILE A 393 -14.61 6.93 18.34
N MET A 394 -13.63 7.52 17.65
CA MET A 394 -13.89 8.62 16.74
C MET A 394 -14.81 8.18 15.58
N MET A 395 -14.63 6.99 15.03
CA MET A 395 -15.52 6.46 13.98
C MET A 395 -16.91 6.14 14.51
N TRP A 396 -17.00 5.65 15.73
CA TRP A 396 -18.30 5.47 16.39
C TRP A 396 -19.06 6.80 16.60
N LEU A 397 -18.35 7.89 16.84
CA LEU A 397 -18.89 9.25 17.00
C LEU A 397 -19.08 9.99 15.67
N LEU A 398 -18.77 9.35 14.53
CA LEU A 398 -18.90 9.98 13.21
C LEU A 398 -20.31 10.54 13.00
N PRO A 399 -20.46 11.83 12.60
CA PRO A 399 -21.77 12.46 12.43
C PRO A 399 -22.64 11.68 11.42
N LYS A 400 -23.89 11.38 11.78
CA LYS A 400 -24.86 10.76 10.88
C LYS A 400 -25.13 11.66 9.67
N ARG A 401 -25.39 11.07 8.51
CA ARG A 401 -25.86 11.83 7.34
C ARG A 401 -27.16 12.53 7.71
N SER A 402 -27.26 13.83 7.46
CA SER A 402 -28.49 14.58 7.75
C SER A 402 -29.64 14.02 6.91
N ASN A 403 -30.75 13.68 7.53
CA ASN A 403 -31.94 13.13 6.89
C ASN A 403 -32.52 14.03 5.76
N ALA A 404 -32.16 15.32 5.74
CA ALA A 404 -32.59 16.26 4.71
C ALA A 404 -32.07 15.90 3.28
N VAL A 405 -30.88 15.27 3.17
CA VAL A 405 -30.33 14.86 1.86
C VAL A 405 -30.96 13.56 1.37
N GLN A 406 -31.31 12.64 2.28
CA GLN A 406 -32.02 11.40 1.93
C GLN A 406 -33.44 11.64 1.43
N GLN A 407 -34.11 12.67 1.92
CA GLN A 407 -35.47 13.02 1.46
C GLN A 407 -35.47 13.68 0.06
N LEU A 408 -34.40 14.36 -0.31
CA LEU A 408 -34.26 14.94 -1.66
C LEU A 408 -33.96 13.87 -2.73
N GLU A 409 -33.22 12.80 -2.38
CA GLU A 409 -32.92 11.68 -3.28
C GLU A 409 -34.12 10.70 -3.46
N GLN A 410 -35.08 10.69 -2.53
CA GLN A 410 -36.31 9.87 -2.64
C GLN A 410 -37.46 10.59 -3.35
N ASN A 411 -37.36 11.90 -3.48
CA ASN A 411 -38.41 12.74 -4.08
C ASN A 411 -38.04 13.32 -5.46
N GLY A 412 -36.90 12.96 -6.04
CA GLY A 412 -36.47 13.27 -7.40
C GLY A 412 -36.28 12.03 -8.22
#